data_e70bde55a5834285ebcec1526fe2a2f8
#
_entry.id   e70bde55a5834285ebcec1526fe2a2f8
#
_cell.length_a   1.000
_cell.length_b   1.000
_cell.length_c   1.000
_cell.angle_alpha   90.00
_cell.angle_beta   90.00
_cell.angle_gamma   90.00
#
_symmetry.space_group_name_H-M   'P 1'
#
loop_
_entity.id
_entity.type
_entity.pdbx_description
1 polymer ?
#
loop_
_entity_poly.entity_id
_entity_poly.type
_entity_poly.pdbx_seq_one_letter_code
_entity_poly.pdbx_strand_id
1 'polypeptide(L)'
;MRWTTFLPWLAVTALAAALLLGGCGRAGSSGGVRTTPGSSTPARVERVVDGDTVVVRIDGRRERVRYIGIDTPESVKPDTPVQCYAEAASHENDRLVAGREVRLVFDREPRDVYGRLLAYVYRASDGLFVNRDLVRRGYARTLVRYPNVAHEREFATLRDTAQRRALGLWGSC
;
A
#
# COMPACT_ATOMS: atom_id res chain seq x y z
N MET A 1 55.25 38.20 73.14
CA MET A 1 53.91 37.67 73.01
C MET A 1 53.33 38.26 71.75
N ARG A 2 53.34 37.50 70.64
CA ARG A 2 52.93 37.99 69.28
C ARG A 2 51.83 37.09 68.79
N TRP A 3 50.71 37.68 68.56
CA TRP A 3 49.54 37.03 68.00
C TRP A 3 49.56 37.22 66.46
N THR A 4 49.60 36.13 65.69
CA THR A 4 49.49 36.13 64.26
C THR A 4 48.11 35.60 63.86
N THR A 5 47.32 36.48 63.30
CA THR A 5 45.99 36.17 62.77
C THR A 5 46.11 35.62 61.35
N PHE A 6 45.63 34.39 61.13
CA PHE A 6 45.49 33.80 59.77
C PHE A 6 44.07 34.06 59.30
N LEU A 7 43.95 34.73 58.16
CA LEU A 7 42.71 34.77 57.36
C LEU A 7 42.62 33.52 56.49
N PRO A 8 41.46 32.86 56.38
CA PRO A 8 41.23 31.87 55.40
C PRO A 8 40.70 32.49 54.10
N TRP A 9 41.29 32.12 53.00
CA TRP A 9 40.83 32.39 51.63
C TRP A 9 39.53 31.67 51.34
N LEU A 10 38.48 32.42 51.03
CA LEU A 10 37.23 31.90 50.47
C LEU A 10 37.43 31.65 48.96
N ALA A 11 37.49 30.40 48.57
CA ALA A 11 37.45 29.98 47.17
C ALA A 11 35.99 30.06 46.70
N VAL A 12 35.70 31.02 45.83
CA VAL A 12 34.42 31.10 45.12
C VAL A 12 34.47 30.14 43.94
N THR A 13 33.82 28.98 44.07
CA THR A 13 33.58 28.07 42.96
C THR A 13 32.38 28.53 42.16
N ALA A 14 32.62 29.09 40.98
CA ALA A 14 31.58 29.41 40.00
C ALA A 14 31.06 28.10 39.37
N LEU A 15 29.83 27.76 39.70
CA LEU A 15 29.10 26.64 39.08
C LEU A 15 28.57 27.09 37.73
N ALA A 16 29.25 26.71 36.62
CA ALA A 16 28.78 26.89 35.28
C ALA A 16 27.71 25.85 34.96
N ALA A 17 26.42 26.25 35.04
CA ALA A 17 25.30 25.44 34.59
C ALA A 17 25.27 25.41 33.04
N ALA A 18 25.80 24.35 32.42
CA ALA A 18 25.65 24.09 31.00
C ALA A 18 24.22 23.62 30.73
N LEU A 19 23.36 24.51 30.26
CA LEU A 19 22.05 24.19 29.68
C LEU A 19 22.27 23.44 28.37
N LEU A 20 22.25 22.11 28.42
CA LEU A 20 22.12 21.26 27.25
C LEU A 20 20.69 21.39 26.72
N LEU A 21 20.46 22.34 25.81
CA LEU A 21 19.28 22.36 24.93
C LEU A 21 19.37 21.16 24.00
N GLY A 22 18.86 20.04 24.48
CA GLY A 22 18.61 18.86 23.64
C GLY A 22 17.56 19.20 22.59
N GLY A 23 18.00 19.71 21.45
CA GLY A 23 17.18 19.86 20.27
C GLY A 23 16.76 18.47 19.80
N CYS A 24 15.54 18.03 20.14
CA CYS A 24 14.88 16.95 19.43
C CYS A 24 14.63 17.42 17.99
N GLY A 25 15.66 17.30 17.17
CA GLY A 25 15.52 17.36 15.73
C GLY A 25 14.58 16.24 15.31
N ARG A 26 13.32 16.57 15.07
CA ARG A 26 12.43 15.74 14.29
C ARG A 26 13.09 15.63 12.92
N ALA A 27 13.87 14.56 12.73
CA ALA A 27 14.28 14.13 11.40
C ALA A 27 12.99 13.89 10.63
N GLY A 28 12.62 14.86 9.80
CA GLY A 28 11.57 14.71 8.82
C GLY A 28 11.99 13.58 7.90
N SER A 29 11.60 12.35 8.23
CA SER A 29 11.71 11.24 7.33
C SER A 29 10.92 11.61 6.09
N SER A 30 11.60 11.96 5.01
CA SER A 30 11.04 11.99 3.66
C SER A 30 10.76 10.53 3.25
N GLY A 31 9.82 9.91 3.98
CA GLY A 31 9.50 8.50 3.84
C GLY A 31 8.83 8.26 2.49
N GLY A 32 9.62 7.84 1.51
CA GLY A 32 9.08 7.16 0.35
C GLY A 32 8.41 5.86 0.80
N VAL A 33 7.37 5.46 0.08
CA VAL A 33 6.69 4.18 0.31
C VAL A 33 7.73 3.05 0.24
N ARG A 34 7.78 2.19 1.26
CA ARG A 34 8.65 1.00 1.22
C ARG A 34 8.09 0.01 0.20
N THR A 35 8.84 -0.23 -0.86
CA THR A 35 8.42 -1.02 -2.02
C THR A 35 9.38 -2.16 -2.35
N THR A 36 10.21 -2.59 -1.38
CA THR A 36 11.09 -3.75 -1.61
C THR A 36 10.27 -5.02 -1.83
N PRO A 37 10.75 -5.96 -2.68
CA PRO A 37 10.08 -7.23 -2.91
C PRO A 37 9.73 -7.96 -1.61
N GLY A 38 8.49 -8.42 -1.49
CA GLY A 38 7.96 -9.06 -0.29
C GLY A 38 7.65 -8.12 0.87
N SER A 39 8.01 -6.83 0.79
CA SER A 39 7.61 -5.86 1.81
C SER A 39 6.12 -5.59 1.77
N SER A 40 5.57 -5.16 2.91
CA SER A 40 4.18 -4.75 3.00
C SER A 40 4.05 -3.35 3.59
N THR A 41 3.11 -2.58 3.05
CA THR A 41 2.82 -1.22 3.49
C THR A 41 1.34 -1.10 3.83
N PRO A 42 0.98 -0.61 5.03
CA PRO A 42 -0.41 -0.29 5.35
C PRO A 42 -0.87 0.93 4.54
N ALA A 43 -2.12 0.91 4.12
CA ALA A 43 -2.72 1.99 3.37
C ALA A 43 -4.24 2.05 3.62
N ARG A 44 -4.81 3.25 3.49
CA ARG A 44 -6.27 3.43 3.53
C ARG A 44 -6.78 3.70 2.13
N VAL A 45 -7.77 2.93 1.69
CA VAL A 45 -8.43 3.16 0.40
C VAL A 45 -9.32 4.40 0.51
N GLU A 46 -9.05 5.42 -0.32
CA GLU A 46 -9.86 6.62 -0.41
C GLU A 46 -10.95 6.51 -1.48
N ARG A 47 -10.62 5.88 -2.60
CA ARG A 47 -11.53 5.72 -3.73
C ARG A 47 -11.15 4.52 -4.59
N VAL A 48 -12.13 3.79 -5.04
CA VAL A 48 -12.00 2.80 -6.12
C VAL A 48 -12.08 3.54 -7.46
N VAL A 49 -11.20 3.21 -8.39
CA VAL A 49 -11.19 3.78 -9.75
C VAL A 49 -11.95 2.86 -10.69
N ASP A 50 -11.63 1.55 -10.63
CA ASP A 50 -12.22 0.47 -11.41
C ASP A 50 -12.04 -0.88 -10.66
N GLY A 51 -12.29 -1.98 -11.36
CA GLY A 51 -12.26 -3.32 -10.74
C GLY A 51 -10.89 -3.76 -10.21
N ASP A 52 -9.78 -3.11 -10.62
CA ASP A 52 -8.42 -3.50 -10.23
C ASP A 52 -7.48 -2.31 -9.95
N THR A 53 -8.05 -1.13 -9.81
CA THR A 53 -7.29 0.10 -9.53
C THR A 53 -7.96 0.90 -8.42
N VAL A 54 -7.18 1.32 -7.43
CA VAL A 54 -7.64 2.16 -6.32
C VAL A 54 -6.73 3.37 -6.11
N VAL A 55 -7.26 4.40 -5.45
CA VAL A 55 -6.49 5.48 -4.85
C VAL A 55 -6.44 5.23 -3.36
N VAL A 56 -5.22 5.22 -2.82
CA VAL A 56 -4.97 5.00 -1.40
C VAL A 56 -4.23 6.17 -0.78
N ARG A 57 -4.29 6.27 0.54
CA ARG A 57 -3.43 7.14 1.35
C ARG A 57 -2.39 6.32 2.08
N ILE A 58 -1.11 6.69 1.92
CA ILE A 58 0.04 6.11 2.58
C ILE A 58 0.83 7.26 3.20
N ASP A 59 1.00 7.29 4.52
CA ASP A 59 1.74 8.34 5.24
C ASP A 59 1.33 9.77 4.82
N GLY A 60 0.02 9.99 4.68
CA GLY A 60 -0.54 11.28 4.28
C GLY A 60 -0.52 11.58 2.78
N ARG A 61 0.14 10.78 1.95
CA ARG A 61 0.24 10.97 0.49
C ARG A 61 -0.75 10.09 -0.26
N ARG A 62 -1.29 10.61 -1.35
CA ARG A 62 -2.14 9.86 -2.28
C ARG A 62 -1.30 9.08 -3.27
N GLU A 63 -1.62 7.80 -3.45
CA GLU A 63 -1.00 6.92 -4.44
C GLU A 63 -2.08 6.17 -5.23
N ARG A 64 -1.87 6.00 -6.53
CA ARG A 64 -2.68 5.07 -7.33
C ARG A 64 -2.05 3.69 -7.27
N VAL A 65 -2.86 2.67 -7.02
CA VAL A 65 -2.43 1.27 -6.93
C VAL A 65 -3.15 0.47 -7.99
N ARG A 66 -2.39 -0.19 -8.87
CA ARG A 66 -2.87 -1.20 -9.83
C ARG A 66 -2.59 -2.58 -9.26
N TYR A 67 -3.58 -3.43 -9.26
CA TYR A 67 -3.48 -4.77 -8.72
C TYR A 67 -2.63 -5.67 -9.63
N ILE A 68 -1.64 -6.35 -9.04
CA ILE A 68 -0.77 -7.26 -9.79
C ILE A 68 -1.52 -8.54 -10.17
N GLY A 69 -1.22 -9.05 -11.37
CA GLY A 69 -1.60 -10.39 -11.81
C GLY A 69 -3.03 -10.53 -12.29
N ILE A 70 -3.83 -9.47 -12.27
CA ILE A 70 -5.22 -9.47 -12.69
C ILE A 70 -5.55 -8.33 -13.64
N ASP A 71 -6.63 -8.50 -14.39
CA ASP A 71 -7.16 -7.50 -15.31
C ASP A 71 -8.69 -7.59 -15.31
N THR A 72 -9.35 -6.51 -14.93
CA THR A 72 -10.81 -6.41 -14.96
C THR A 72 -11.28 -5.78 -16.25
N PRO A 73 -12.52 -6.05 -16.71
CA PRO A 73 -13.10 -5.32 -17.83
C PRO A 73 -13.07 -3.81 -17.57
N GLU A 74 -12.78 -3.03 -18.62
CA GLU A 74 -12.56 -1.59 -18.55
C GLU A 74 -13.87 -0.80 -18.41
N SER A 75 -13.94 0.08 -17.41
CA SER A 75 -15.12 0.92 -17.16
C SER A 75 -14.88 2.44 -17.28
N VAL A 76 -13.62 2.88 -17.21
CA VAL A 76 -13.30 4.32 -17.06
C VAL A 76 -12.27 4.85 -18.08
N LYS A 77 -11.82 4.03 -19.03
CA LYS A 77 -10.85 4.47 -20.03
C LYS A 77 -11.53 5.40 -21.04
N PRO A 78 -10.99 6.64 -21.24
CA PRO A 78 -11.52 7.57 -22.23
C PRO A 78 -11.61 6.92 -23.62
N ASP A 79 -12.63 7.28 -24.38
CA ASP A 79 -12.87 6.85 -25.75
C ASP A 79 -12.95 5.31 -25.94
N THR A 80 -13.24 4.58 -24.85
CA THR A 80 -13.42 3.13 -24.89
C THR A 80 -14.82 2.80 -24.36
N PRO A 81 -15.65 2.05 -25.10
CA PRO A 81 -16.94 1.60 -24.58
C PRO A 81 -16.76 0.80 -23.29
N VAL A 82 -17.69 0.95 -22.35
CA VAL A 82 -17.75 0.16 -21.13
C VAL A 82 -17.82 -1.31 -21.52
N GLN A 83 -16.86 -2.09 -21.07
CA GLN A 83 -16.79 -3.51 -21.39
C GLN A 83 -17.82 -4.31 -20.59
N CYS A 84 -18.25 -5.43 -21.17
CA CYS A 84 -19.12 -6.38 -20.48
C CYS A 84 -18.55 -6.75 -19.11
N TYR A 85 -19.37 -6.71 -18.06
CA TYR A 85 -19.02 -7.00 -16.66
C TYR A 85 -18.11 -5.94 -15.97
N ALA A 86 -17.79 -4.82 -16.60
CA ALA A 86 -16.88 -3.81 -16.04
C ALA A 86 -17.47 -3.15 -14.79
N GLU A 87 -18.73 -2.74 -14.85
CA GLU A 87 -19.41 -2.14 -13.69
C GLU A 87 -19.51 -3.12 -12.52
N ALA A 88 -19.85 -4.39 -12.79
CA ALA A 88 -19.92 -5.42 -11.76
C ALA A 88 -18.56 -5.66 -11.07
N ALA A 89 -17.46 -5.66 -11.82
CA ALA A 89 -16.12 -5.78 -11.28
C ALA A 89 -15.74 -4.56 -10.42
N SER A 90 -16.06 -3.34 -10.88
CA SER A 90 -15.83 -2.11 -10.14
C SER A 90 -16.63 -2.08 -8.83
N HIS A 91 -17.91 -2.41 -8.87
CA HIS A 91 -18.77 -2.49 -7.67
C HIS A 91 -18.29 -3.53 -6.68
N GLU A 92 -17.83 -4.69 -7.16
CA GLU A 92 -17.30 -5.72 -6.27
C GLU A 92 -16.01 -5.25 -5.59
N ASN A 93 -15.09 -4.61 -6.32
CA ASN A 93 -13.90 -4.02 -5.73
C ASN A 93 -14.26 -2.96 -4.68
N ASP A 94 -15.22 -2.09 -4.99
CA ASP A 94 -15.72 -1.08 -4.05
C ASP A 94 -16.25 -1.72 -2.75
N ARG A 95 -17.11 -2.74 -2.86
CA ARG A 95 -17.63 -3.51 -1.73
C ARG A 95 -16.53 -4.14 -0.88
N LEU A 96 -15.45 -4.59 -1.50
CA LEU A 96 -14.33 -5.25 -0.84
C LEU A 96 -13.45 -4.27 -0.06
N VAL A 97 -13.15 -3.09 -0.64
CA VAL A 97 -12.05 -2.25 -0.13
C VAL A 97 -12.40 -0.77 0.10
N ALA A 98 -13.54 -0.25 -0.36
CA ALA A 98 -13.85 1.18 -0.21
C ALA A 98 -13.82 1.65 1.24
N GLY A 99 -13.07 2.71 1.51
CA GLY A 99 -12.91 3.31 2.83
C GLY A 99 -12.21 2.42 3.87
N ARG A 100 -11.65 1.28 3.46
CA ARG A 100 -11.03 0.31 4.37
C ARG A 100 -9.52 0.47 4.44
N GLU A 101 -8.96 -0.04 5.54
CA GLU A 101 -7.52 -0.26 5.67
C GLU A 101 -7.14 -1.53 4.90
N VAL A 102 -6.06 -1.43 4.14
CA VAL A 102 -5.49 -2.52 3.35
C VAL A 102 -3.99 -2.62 3.60
N ARG A 103 -3.45 -3.77 3.31
CA ARG A 103 -2.02 -4.02 3.28
C ARG A 103 -1.59 -4.29 1.84
N LEU A 104 -0.72 -3.45 1.32
CA LEU A 104 -0.13 -3.57 -0.01
C LEU A 104 1.13 -4.42 0.09
N VAL A 105 1.21 -5.50 -0.66
CA VAL A 105 2.40 -6.36 -0.74
C VAL A 105 3.01 -6.19 -2.12
N PHE A 106 4.30 -5.83 -2.15
CA PHE A 106 5.01 -5.57 -3.39
C PHE A 106 5.74 -6.81 -3.90
N ASP A 107 5.77 -6.97 -5.22
CA ASP A 107 6.61 -7.93 -5.92
C ASP A 107 7.91 -7.24 -6.39
N ARG A 108 8.52 -7.69 -7.45
CA ARG A 108 9.86 -7.25 -7.89
C ARG A 108 9.87 -5.83 -8.46
N GLU A 109 8.88 -5.49 -9.27
CA GLU A 109 8.71 -4.15 -9.84
C GLU A 109 7.57 -3.43 -9.11
N PRO A 110 7.88 -2.38 -8.34
CA PRO A 110 6.88 -1.75 -7.48
C PRO A 110 6.04 -0.68 -8.18
N ARG A 111 6.42 -0.22 -9.39
CA ARG A 111 5.68 0.80 -10.14
C ARG A 111 5.66 0.47 -11.63
N ASP A 112 4.59 0.86 -12.27
CA ASP A 112 4.50 0.80 -13.74
C ASP A 112 5.02 2.08 -14.41
N VAL A 113 5.02 2.09 -15.74
CA VAL A 113 5.47 3.22 -16.57
C VAL A 113 4.63 4.49 -16.40
N TYR A 114 3.44 4.37 -15.80
CA TYR A 114 2.55 5.49 -15.49
C TYR A 114 2.73 6.00 -14.05
N GLY A 115 3.69 5.44 -13.31
CA GLY A 115 3.99 5.79 -11.92
C GLY A 115 3.04 5.19 -10.88
N ARG A 116 2.06 4.34 -11.27
CA ARG A 116 1.17 3.67 -10.33
C ARG A 116 1.95 2.63 -9.53
N LEU A 117 1.64 2.50 -8.23
CA LEU A 117 2.12 1.38 -7.44
C LEU A 117 1.53 0.07 -7.96
N LEU A 118 2.35 -0.97 -8.01
CA LEU A 118 1.95 -2.34 -8.34
C LEU A 118 1.94 -3.16 -7.06
N ALA A 119 0.80 -3.70 -6.66
CA ALA A 119 0.69 -4.44 -5.41
C ALA A 119 -0.32 -5.58 -5.45
N TYR A 120 -0.08 -6.58 -4.62
CA TYR A 120 -1.09 -7.49 -4.12
C TYR A 120 -1.78 -6.86 -2.93
N VAL A 121 -3.10 -6.83 -2.93
CA VAL A 121 -3.91 -6.10 -1.95
C VAL A 121 -4.58 -7.06 -0.99
N TYR A 122 -4.35 -6.85 0.29
CA TYR A 122 -4.98 -7.62 1.36
C TYR A 122 -5.80 -6.68 2.23
N ARG A 123 -7.05 -7.04 2.51
CA ARG A 123 -7.89 -6.31 3.46
C ARG A 123 -7.34 -6.50 4.89
N ALA A 124 -7.13 -5.41 5.62
CA ALA A 124 -6.45 -5.46 6.91
C ALA A 124 -7.28 -6.14 8.01
N SER A 125 -8.62 -6.02 7.95
CA SER A 125 -9.51 -6.52 8.99
C SER A 125 -9.58 -8.04 9.12
N ASP A 126 -9.42 -8.76 8.01
CA ASP A 126 -9.62 -10.22 7.94
C ASP A 126 -8.59 -10.95 7.07
N GLY A 127 -7.64 -10.20 6.50
CA GLY A 127 -6.60 -10.77 5.65
C GLY A 127 -7.08 -11.25 4.27
N LEU A 128 -8.31 -10.89 3.85
CA LEU A 128 -8.81 -11.28 2.53
C LEU A 128 -7.85 -10.83 1.44
N PHE A 129 -7.36 -11.76 0.63
CA PHE A 129 -6.56 -11.45 -0.54
C PHE A 129 -7.45 -11.04 -1.71
N VAL A 130 -7.56 -9.73 -1.95
CA VAL A 130 -8.53 -9.12 -2.87
C VAL A 130 -8.30 -9.55 -4.30
N ASN A 131 -7.06 -9.50 -4.82
CA ASN A 131 -6.72 -9.95 -6.17
C ASN A 131 -7.20 -11.39 -6.42
N ARG A 132 -6.90 -12.29 -5.48
CA ARG A 132 -7.32 -13.69 -5.54
C ARG A 132 -8.84 -13.85 -5.55
N ASP A 133 -9.55 -13.12 -4.69
CA ASP A 133 -11.00 -13.21 -4.59
C ASP A 133 -11.71 -12.76 -5.86
N LEU A 134 -11.22 -11.67 -6.48
CA LEU A 134 -11.74 -11.18 -7.77
C LEU A 134 -11.59 -12.22 -8.89
N VAL A 135 -10.42 -12.86 -9.01
CA VAL A 135 -10.22 -13.95 -10.01
C VAL A 135 -11.08 -15.15 -9.71
N ARG A 136 -11.09 -15.63 -8.46
CA ARG A 136 -11.84 -16.81 -8.02
C ARG A 136 -13.33 -16.72 -8.32
N ARG A 137 -13.89 -15.51 -8.22
CA ARG A 137 -15.32 -15.23 -8.42
C ARG A 137 -15.66 -14.78 -9.85
N GLY A 138 -14.65 -14.69 -10.73
CA GLY A 138 -14.85 -14.35 -12.13
C GLY A 138 -15.06 -12.85 -12.38
N TYR A 139 -14.61 -11.96 -11.50
CA TYR A 139 -14.62 -10.52 -11.75
C TYR A 139 -13.39 -10.03 -12.52
N ALA A 140 -12.33 -10.81 -12.55
CA ALA A 140 -11.08 -10.48 -13.24
C ALA A 140 -10.56 -11.64 -14.07
N ARG A 141 -9.90 -11.31 -15.18
CA ARG A 141 -8.99 -12.19 -15.92
C ARG A 141 -7.63 -12.21 -15.24
N THR A 142 -6.77 -13.15 -15.60
CA THR A 142 -5.36 -13.12 -15.19
C THR A 142 -4.54 -12.31 -16.18
N LEU A 143 -3.57 -11.54 -15.67
CA LEU A 143 -2.63 -10.76 -16.48
C LEU A 143 -1.21 -10.99 -15.98
N VAL A 144 -0.44 -11.77 -16.70
CA VAL A 144 0.98 -12.02 -16.37
C VAL A 144 1.83 -10.87 -16.92
N ARG A 145 2.53 -10.18 -16.04
CA ARG A 145 3.52 -9.16 -16.42
C ARG A 145 4.81 -9.36 -15.62
N TYR A 146 5.85 -9.78 -16.32
CA TYR A 146 7.16 -9.90 -15.71
C TYR A 146 7.68 -8.52 -15.27
N PRO A 147 8.41 -8.49 -14.14
CA PRO A 147 8.86 -9.60 -13.29
C PRO A 147 7.89 -9.98 -12.15
N ASN A 148 6.67 -9.41 -12.07
CA ASN A 148 5.69 -9.57 -11.00
C ASN A 148 4.82 -10.81 -11.20
N VAL A 149 5.30 -11.98 -10.79
CA VAL A 149 4.68 -13.29 -11.09
C VAL A 149 4.47 -14.18 -9.86
N ALA A 150 4.60 -13.65 -8.64
CA ALA A 150 4.57 -14.46 -7.42
C ALA A 150 3.30 -15.32 -7.26
N HIS A 151 2.14 -14.88 -7.79
CA HIS A 151 0.86 -15.59 -7.71
C HIS A 151 0.35 -16.11 -9.07
N GLU A 152 1.18 -16.13 -10.10
CA GLU A 152 0.77 -16.51 -11.47
C GLU A 152 0.07 -17.86 -11.53
N ARG A 153 0.66 -18.90 -10.95
CA ARG A 153 0.11 -20.27 -10.97
C ARG A 153 -1.21 -20.39 -10.21
N GLU A 154 -1.27 -19.74 -9.05
CA GLU A 154 -2.50 -19.70 -8.24
C GLU A 154 -3.63 -19.05 -9.02
N PHE A 155 -3.39 -17.88 -9.61
CA PHE A 155 -4.40 -17.14 -10.35
C PHE A 155 -4.85 -17.90 -11.62
N ALA A 156 -3.93 -18.56 -12.33
CA ALA A 156 -4.28 -19.41 -13.47
C ALA A 156 -5.25 -20.53 -13.08
N THR A 157 -4.99 -21.23 -11.98
CA THR A 157 -5.87 -22.30 -11.47
C THR A 157 -7.26 -21.79 -11.09
N LEU A 158 -7.30 -20.61 -10.44
CA LEU A 158 -8.56 -19.99 -10.04
C LEU A 158 -9.38 -19.51 -11.23
N ARG A 159 -8.73 -18.88 -12.23
CA ARG A 159 -9.35 -18.50 -13.51
C ARG A 159 -9.97 -19.71 -14.20
N ASP A 160 -9.22 -20.79 -14.37
CA ASP A 160 -9.69 -22.00 -15.04
C ASP A 160 -10.90 -22.59 -14.32
N THR A 161 -10.92 -22.52 -13.00
CA THR A 161 -12.07 -22.95 -12.19
C THR A 161 -13.27 -22.03 -12.39
N ALA A 162 -13.07 -20.71 -12.39
CA ALA A 162 -14.13 -19.74 -12.65
C ALA A 162 -14.74 -19.91 -14.05
N GLN A 163 -13.89 -20.14 -15.06
CA GLN A 163 -14.32 -20.44 -16.45
C GLN A 163 -15.18 -21.69 -16.53
N ARG A 164 -14.70 -22.83 -16.00
CA ARG A 164 -15.46 -24.08 -16.01
C ARG A 164 -16.81 -24.00 -15.34
N ARG A 165 -16.95 -23.11 -14.35
CA ARG A 165 -18.20 -22.88 -13.59
C ARG A 165 -19.04 -21.73 -14.13
N ALA A 166 -18.62 -21.11 -15.24
CA ALA A 166 -19.24 -19.93 -15.83
C ALA A 166 -19.51 -18.81 -14.80
N LEU A 167 -18.55 -18.54 -13.90
CA LEU A 167 -18.70 -17.52 -12.86
C LEU A 167 -18.41 -16.12 -13.38
N GLY A 168 -19.20 -15.15 -12.95
CA GLY A 168 -18.98 -13.75 -13.24
C GLY A 168 -18.93 -13.45 -14.74
N LEU A 169 -17.88 -12.77 -15.19
CA LEU A 169 -17.67 -12.41 -16.61
C LEU A 169 -17.69 -13.63 -17.56
N TRP A 170 -17.35 -14.82 -17.05
CA TRP A 170 -17.27 -16.05 -17.86
C TRP A 170 -18.65 -16.66 -18.19
N GLY A 171 -19.68 -16.28 -17.44
CA GLY A 171 -21.06 -16.69 -17.72
C GLY A 171 -21.95 -15.56 -18.23
N SER A 172 -21.49 -14.30 -18.09
CA SER A 172 -22.28 -13.11 -18.43
C SER A 172 -21.87 -12.45 -19.74
N CYS A 173 -20.67 -12.75 -20.20
CA CYS A 173 -20.11 -12.19 -21.44
C CYS A 173 -19.81 -13.24 -22.49
#